data_8bfecbe8a0d1e426d649a4c196347d0d
#
_entry.id   8bfecbe8a0d1e426d649a4c196347d0d
#
_cell.length_a   1.000
_cell.length_b   1.000
_cell.length_c   1.000
_cell.angle_alpha   90.00
_cell.angle_beta   90.00
_cell.angle_gamma   90.00
#
_symmetry.space_group_name_H-M   'P 1'
#
loop_
_entity.id
_entity.type
_entity.pdbx_description
1 polymer ?
#
loop_
_entity_poly.entity_id
_entity_poly.type
_entity_poly.pdbx_seq_one_letter_code
_entity_poly.pdbx_strand_id
1 'polypeptide(L)'
;MFFEALPDDLITVILGELDLDSLITVSYLSKRLHSVASEPSLNPWRKPILHNLRTNVYDPALQHLSVRSTVPRQNWIEILVLARPSFILYETTLPNLKAVEWEECFRRRFLPGWQKWRKESPWKEAFLKCVDYFAFAAF
;
A
#
# COMPACT_ATOMS: atom_id res chain seq x y z
N MET A 1 -26.60 8.76 -13.45
CA MET A 1 -25.94 7.53 -13.87
C MET A 1 -26.32 6.39 -12.95
N PHE A 2 -26.78 5.27 -13.48
CA PHE A 2 -27.26 4.14 -12.66
C PHE A 2 -26.19 3.60 -11.70
N PHE A 3 -24.94 3.59 -12.14
CA PHE A 3 -23.84 3.10 -11.34
C PHE A 3 -23.70 3.89 -10.03
N GLU A 4 -23.83 5.20 -10.08
CA GLU A 4 -23.70 6.05 -8.90
C GLU A 4 -24.91 5.97 -7.97
N ALA A 5 -26.02 5.40 -8.42
CA ALA A 5 -27.20 5.20 -7.58
C ALA A 5 -27.10 3.95 -6.70
N LEU A 6 -26.08 3.10 -6.89
CA LEU A 6 -25.87 1.90 -6.10
C LEU A 6 -25.40 2.25 -4.69
N PRO A 7 -25.67 1.37 -3.69
CA PRO A 7 -25.10 1.54 -2.35
C PRO A 7 -23.57 1.54 -2.38
N ASP A 8 -22.96 2.22 -1.41
CA ASP A 8 -21.51 2.37 -1.35
C ASP A 8 -20.75 1.04 -1.31
N ASP A 9 -21.28 0.06 -0.61
CA ASP A 9 -20.65 -1.25 -0.52
C ASP A 9 -20.62 -1.99 -1.87
N LEU A 10 -21.67 -1.84 -2.68
CA LEU A 10 -21.70 -2.43 -4.04
C LEU A 10 -20.75 -1.70 -4.98
N ILE A 11 -20.69 -0.37 -4.89
CA ILE A 11 -19.72 0.41 -5.67
C ILE A 11 -18.30 -0.04 -5.32
N THR A 12 -18.01 -0.23 -4.04
CA THR A 12 -16.71 -0.70 -3.55
C THR A 12 -16.32 -2.05 -4.15
N VAL A 13 -17.27 -2.99 -4.20
CA VAL A 13 -17.02 -4.31 -4.80
C VAL A 13 -16.64 -4.18 -6.27
N ILE A 14 -17.38 -3.34 -7.00
CA ILE A 14 -17.13 -3.14 -8.43
C ILE A 14 -15.76 -2.48 -8.63
N LEU A 15 -15.45 -1.44 -7.86
CA LEU A 15 -14.16 -0.75 -7.95
C LEU A 15 -13.00 -1.69 -7.63
N GLY A 16 -13.19 -2.61 -6.69
CA GLY A 16 -12.16 -3.58 -6.30
C GLY A 16 -11.82 -4.60 -7.39
N GLU A 17 -12.66 -4.73 -8.42
CA GLU A 17 -12.38 -5.61 -9.56
C GLU A 17 -11.52 -4.93 -10.64
N LEU A 18 -11.30 -3.63 -10.53
CA LEU A 18 -10.48 -2.89 -11.49
C LEU A 18 -9.00 -3.04 -11.17
N ASP A 19 -8.14 -2.88 -12.20
CA ASP A 19 -6.72 -2.73 -11.95
C ASP A 19 -6.43 -1.35 -11.36
N LEU A 20 -5.19 -1.14 -10.88
CA LEU A 20 -4.84 0.10 -10.19
C LEU A 20 -4.97 1.32 -11.07
N ASP A 21 -4.55 1.24 -12.33
CA ASP A 21 -4.61 2.37 -13.25
C ASP A 21 -6.06 2.77 -13.52
N SER A 22 -6.92 1.80 -13.79
CA SER A 22 -8.34 2.04 -14.01
C SER A 22 -9.03 2.60 -12.76
N LEU A 23 -8.67 2.08 -11.59
CA LEU A 23 -9.23 2.54 -10.32
C LEU A 23 -8.85 4.00 -10.05
N ILE A 24 -7.61 4.39 -10.34
CA ILE A 24 -7.18 5.78 -10.24
C ILE A 24 -8.06 6.67 -11.13
N THR A 25 -8.23 6.30 -12.38
CA THR A 25 -9.03 7.07 -13.34
C THR A 25 -10.48 7.21 -12.86
N VAL A 26 -11.11 6.10 -12.47
CA VAL A 26 -12.50 6.09 -12.05
C VAL A 26 -12.72 6.91 -10.79
N SER A 27 -11.76 6.90 -9.87
CA SER A 27 -11.87 7.65 -8.61
C SER A 27 -12.00 9.17 -8.80
N TYR A 28 -11.64 9.67 -9.97
CA TYR A 28 -11.73 11.10 -10.29
C TYR A 28 -12.92 11.45 -11.20
N LEU A 29 -13.75 10.48 -11.58
CA LEU A 29 -14.87 10.73 -12.51
C LEU A 29 -16.04 11.48 -11.88
N SER A 30 -16.26 11.31 -10.58
CA SER A 30 -17.32 12.03 -9.86
C SER A 30 -16.96 12.21 -8.40
N LYS A 31 -17.65 13.14 -7.73
CA LYS A 31 -17.45 13.35 -6.30
C LYS A 31 -17.81 12.13 -5.47
N ARG A 32 -18.85 11.40 -5.87
CA ARG A 32 -19.27 10.21 -5.15
C ARG A 32 -18.26 9.08 -5.28
N LEU A 33 -17.78 8.83 -6.50
CA LEU A 33 -16.76 7.80 -6.73
C LEU A 33 -15.47 8.13 -5.97
N HIS A 34 -15.08 9.41 -5.96
CA HIS A 34 -13.92 9.86 -5.18
C HIS A 34 -14.13 9.61 -3.68
N SER A 35 -15.30 9.95 -3.17
CA SER A 35 -15.64 9.75 -1.76
C SER A 35 -15.61 8.28 -1.37
N VAL A 36 -16.20 7.41 -2.17
CA VAL A 36 -16.21 5.96 -1.92
C VAL A 36 -14.78 5.41 -1.98
N ALA A 37 -14.00 5.81 -2.99
CA ALA A 37 -12.65 5.32 -3.17
C ALA A 37 -11.71 5.75 -2.04
N SER A 38 -11.94 6.93 -1.43
CA SER A 38 -11.08 7.46 -0.37
C SER A 38 -11.53 7.07 1.04
N GLU A 39 -12.66 6.37 1.18
CA GLU A 39 -13.16 5.97 2.50
C GLU A 39 -12.35 4.77 3.05
N PRO A 40 -11.63 4.94 4.18
CA PRO A 40 -10.78 3.86 4.70
C PRO A 40 -11.54 2.58 5.04
N SER A 41 -12.80 2.67 5.48
CA SER A 41 -13.59 1.51 5.86
C SER A 41 -14.04 0.69 4.64
N LEU A 42 -14.16 1.30 3.47
CA LEU A 42 -14.56 0.62 2.23
C LEU A 42 -13.36 0.07 1.47
N ASN A 43 -12.34 0.88 1.31
CA ASN A 43 -11.01 0.52 0.77
C ASN A 43 -11.03 -0.41 -0.46
N PRO A 44 -11.51 0.06 -1.62
CA PRO A 44 -11.51 -0.77 -2.83
C PRO A 44 -10.10 -1.04 -3.36
N TRP A 45 -9.09 -0.30 -2.90
CA TRP A 45 -7.70 -0.43 -3.31
C TRP A 45 -7.03 -1.71 -2.82
N ARG A 46 -7.51 -2.25 -1.71
CA ARG A 46 -6.85 -3.38 -1.07
C ARG A 46 -6.75 -4.59 -2.00
N LYS A 47 -7.82 -4.93 -2.68
CA LYS A 47 -7.86 -6.12 -3.55
C LYS A 47 -6.86 -6.07 -4.70
N PRO A 48 -6.83 -5.01 -5.55
CA PRO A 48 -5.85 -4.93 -6.63
C PRO A 48 -4.41 -4.81 -6.11
N ILE A 49 -4.20 -4.11 -5.00
CA ILE A 49 -2.86 -4.01 -4.39
C ILE A 49 -2.37 -5.40 -3.95
N LEU A 50 -3.19 -6.15 -3.21
CA LEU A 50 -2.81 -7.49 -2.75
C LEU A 50 -2.59 -8.44 -3.93
N HIS A 51 -3.38 -8.32 -4.98
CA HIS A 51 -3.17 -9.11 -6.18
C HIS A 51 -1.79 -8.87 -6.78
N ASN A 52 -1.39 -7.61 -6.93
CA ASN A 52 -0.05 -7.25 -7.39
C ASN A 52 1.04 -7.87 -6.53
N LEU A 53 0.91 -7.73 -5.21
CA LEU A 53 1.95 -8.20 -4.28
C LEU A 53 2.07 -9.72 -4.28
N ARG A 54 0.96 -10.43 -4.38
CA ARG A 54 0.94 -11.90 -4.36
C ARG A 54 1.42 -12.52 -5.65
N THR A 55 1.16 -11.88 -6.78
CA THR A 55 1.55 -12.39 -8.09
C THR A 55 2.94 -11.92 -8.53
N ASN A 56 3.54 -10.96 -7.82
CA ASN A 56 4.80 -10.32 -8.20
C ASN A 56 4.76 -9.65 -9.59
N VAL A 57 3.56 -9.34 -10.08
CA VAL A 57 3.37 -8.60 -11.33
C VAL A 57 2.93 -7.20 -10.94
N TYR A 58 3.88 -6.31 -10.72
CA TYR A 58 3.61 -5.00 -10.17
C TYR A 58 3.15 -4.03 -11.27
N ASP A 59 1.91 -3.54 -11.12
CA ASP A 59 1.37 -2.52 -11.99
C ASP A 59 2.21 -1.23 -11.81
N PRO A 60 2.61 -0.57 -12.92
CA PRO A 60 3.35 0.71 -12.80
C PRO A 60 2.64 1.77 -11.95
N ALA A 61 1.30 1.74 -11.91
CA ALA A 61 0.54 2.66 -11.08
C ALA A 61 0.83 2.50 -9.59
N LEU A 62 1.32 1.33 -9.15
CA LEU A 62 1.64 1.08 -7.75
C LEU A 62 2.79 1.96 -7.25
N GLN A 63 3.67 2.39 -8.14
CA GLN A 63 4.88 3.14 -7.76
C GLN A 63 4.61 4.46 -7.05
N HIS A 64 3.52 5.13 -7.40
CA HIS A 64 3.23 6.49 -6.91
C HIS A 64 1.90 6.58 -6.15
N LEU A 65 1.36 5.47 -5.71
CA LEU A 65 0.10 5.49 -4.97
C LEU A 65 0.21 6.27 -3.65
N SER A 66 1.38 6.29 -3.05
CA SER A 66 1.59 6.93 -1.74
C SER A 66 1.29 8.43 -1.72
N VAL A 67 1.42 9.08 -2.88
CA VAL A 67 1.18 10.53 -2.99
C VAL A 67 -0.27 10.85 -3.35
N ARG A 68 -1.10 9.85 -3.58
CA ARG A 68 -2.50 10.06 -3.96
C ARG A 68 -3.39 10.09 -2.73
N SER A 69 -4.13 11.19 -2.57
CA SER A 69 -5.01 11.39 -1.40
C SER A 69 -6.22 10.45 -1.39
N THR A 70 -6.57 9.87 -2.55
CA THR A 70 -7.69 8.93 -2.65
C THR A 70 -7.35 7.55 -2.09
N VAL A 71 -6.08 7.22 -1.91
CA VAL A 71 -5.66 5.90 -1.46
C VAL A 71 -5.50 5.92 0.06
N PRO A 72 -6.34 5.17 0.81
CA PRO A 72 -6.20 5.10 2.26
C PRO A 72 -4.82 4.60 2.68
N ARG A 73 -4.25 5.24 3.70
CA ARG A 73 -2.87 5.00 4.12
C ARG A 73 -2.62 3.58 4.63
N GLN A 74 -3.64 2.93 5.16
CA GLN A 74 -3.50 1.56 5.67
C GLN A 74 -3.02 0.57 4.61
N ASN A 75 -3.23 0.87 3.32
CA ASN A 75 -2.75 0.02 2.23
C ASN A 75 -1.23 -0.02 2.17
N TRP A 76 -0.55 1.04 2.60
CA TRP A 76 0.91 1.10 2.54
C TRP A 76 1.57 0.21 3.59
N ILE A 77 0.89 -0.05 4.71
CA ILE A 77 1.42 -1.00 5.69
C ILE A 77 1.50 -2.39 5.02
N GLU A 78 0.45 -2.81 4.32
CA GLU A 78 0.47 -4.09 3.62
C GLU A 78 1.51 -4.14 2.50
N ILE A 79 1.66 -3.06 1.74
CA ILE A 79 2.68 -2.98 0.69
C ILE A 79 4.08 -3.13 1.29
N LEU A 80 4.39 -2.39 2.35
CA LEU A 80 5.69 -2.44 2.99
C LEU A 80 5.99 -3.78 3.65
N VAL A 81 4.95 -4.51 4.07
CA VAL A 81 5.12 -5.83 4.67
C VAL A 81 5.36 -6.91 3.61
N LEU A 82 4.71 -6.82 2.45
CA LEU A 82 4.67 -7.90 1.46
C LEU A 82 5.48 -7.64 0.19
N ALA A 83 5.77 -6.38 -0.13
CA ALA A 83 6.44 -6.05 -1.39
C ALA A 83 7.89 -6.55 -1.41
N ARG A 84 8.38 -6.85 -2.61
CA ARG A 84 9.79 -7.25 -2.80
C ARG A 84 10.73 -6.11 -2.38
N PRO A 85 11.93 -6.43 -1.87
CA PRO A 85 12.86 -5.40 -1.40
C PRO A 85 13.22 -4.36 -2.45
N SER A 86 13.44 -4.76 -3.70
CA SER A 86 13.79 -3.82 -4.78
C SER A 86 12.69 -2.79 -5.03
N PHE A 87 11.42 -3.19 -4.91
CA PHE A 87 10.30 -2.26 -5.06
C PHE A 87 10.33 -1.21 -3.94
N ILE A 88 10.51 -1.64 -2.71
CA ILE A 88 10.54 -0.74 -1.55
C ILE A 88 11.71 0.23 -1.63
N LEU A 89 12.89 -0.27 -2.01
CA LEU A 89 14.11 0.53 -1.96
C LEU A 89 14.30 1.44 -3.17
N TYR A 90 13.85 1.02 -4.36
CA TYR A 90 14.24 1.67 -5.60
C TYR A 90 13.10 2.04 -6.54
N GLU A 91 11.98 1.37 -6.47
CA GLU A 91 10.94 1.49 -7.49
C GLU A 91 9.71 2.28 -7.04
N THR A 92 9.58 2.60 -5.75
CA THR A 92 8.37 3.25 -5.24
C THR A 92 8.67 4.54 -4.50
N THR A 93 7.66 5.40 -4.45
CA THR A 93 7.68 6.58 -3.57
C THR A 93 7.19 6.15 -2.20
N LEU A 94 8.06 6.28 -1.20
CA LEU A 94 7.72 5.86 0.16
C LEU A 94 6.65 6.77 0.77
N PRO A 95 5.72 6.20 1.52
CA PRO A 95 4.67 6.98 2.17
C PRO A 95 5.21 7.74 3.38
N ASN A 96 4.55 8.86 3.71
CA ASN A 96 4.83 9.60 4.93
C ASN A 96 4.01 9.01 6.09
N LEU A 97 4.55 7.96 6.70
CA LEU A 97 3.89 7.26 7.80
C LEU A 97 4.38 7.79 9.15
N LYS A 98 3.55 7.62 10.18
CA LYS A 98 3.91 7.93 11.56
C LYS A 98 4.89 6.89 12.08
N ALA A 99 5.63 7.25 13.16
CA ALA A 99 6.57 6.31 13.78
C ALA A 99 5.91 4.99 14.21
N VAL A 100 4.69 5.07 14.76
CA VAL A 100 3.92 3.88 15.16
C VAL A 100 3.60 2.99 13.96
N GLU A 101 3.30 3.59 12.82
CA GLU A 101 3.01 2.86 11.59
C GLU A 101 4.26 2.17 11.03
N TRP A 102 5.41 2.85 11.08
CA TRP A 102 6.69 2.23 10.69
C TRP A 102 7.07 1.08 11.63
N GLU A 103 6.80 1.23 12.93
CA GLU A 103 7.00 0.16 13.90
C GLU A 103 6.14 -1.06 13.55
N GLU A 104 4.87 -0.85 13.21
CA GLU A 104 3.98 -1.93 12.79
C GLU A 104 4.52 -2.64 11.56
N CYS A 105 4.99 -1.89 10.56
CA CYS A 105 5.59 -2.47 9.36
C CYS A 105 6.79 -3.35 9.72
N PHE A 106 7.64 -2.88 10.61
CA PHE A 106 8.82 -3.63 11.05
C PHE A 106 8.41 -4.93 11.74
N ARG A 107 7.47 -4.85 12.71
CA ARG A 107 7.03 -6.01 13.48
C ARG A 107 6.33 -7.05 12.61
N ARG A 108 5.61 -6.62 11.60
CA ARG A 108 4.88 -7.52 10.71
C ARG A 108 5.76 -8.19 9.67
N ARG A 109 6.83 -7.54 9.25
CA ARG A 109 7.71 -8.07 8.21
C ARG A 109 8.89 -8.88 8.76
N PHE A 110 9.41 -8.50 9.92
CA PHE A 110 10.63 -9.09 10.48
C PHE A 110 10.34 -9.84 11.78
N LEU A 111 11.21 -10.82 12.11
CA LEU A 111 11.08 -11.61 13.32
C LEU A 111 11.32 -10.75 14.57
N PRO A 112 10.67 -11.08 15.70
CA PRO A 112 10.81 -10.28 16.92
C PRO A 112 12.26 -10.05 17.37
N GLY A 113 13.12 -11.04 17.20
CA GLY A 113 14.54 -10.92 17.58
C GLY A 113 15.31 -9.87 16.80
N TRP A 114 14.76 -9.40 15.67
CA TRP A 114 15.42 -8.42 14.82
C TRP A 114 15.29 -7.00 15.33
N GLN A 115 14.44 -6.75 16.33
CA GLN A 115 14.29 -5.42 16.95
C GLN A 115 15.59 -4.91 17.57
N LYS A 116 16.47 -5.80 17.98
CA LYS A 116 17.79 -5.44 18.53
C LYS A 116 18.65 -4.65 17.54
N TRP A 117 18.40 -4.83 16.24
CA TRP A 117 19.13 -4.14 15.17
C TRP A 117 18.73 -2.68 15.05
N ARG A 118 17.56 -2.32 15.61
CA ARG A 118 17.10 -0.94 15.62
C ARG A 118 17.99 -0.04 16.46
N LYS A 119 18.46 -0.52 17.61
CA LYS A 119 19.14 0.29 18.62
C LYS A 119 18.27 1.50 18.95
N GLU A 120 18.77 2.71 18.78
CA GLU A 120 18.02 3.94 19.03
C GLU A 120 17.58 4.64 17.74
N SER A 121 17.74 4.00 16.58
CA SER A 121 17.35 4.62 15.31
C SER A 121 15.82 4.70 15.16
N PRO A 122 15.32 5.68 14.36
CA PRO A 122 13.91 5.74 14.02
C PRO A 122 13.42 4.43 13.36
N TRP A 123 12.17 4.10 13.56
CA TRP A 123 11.61 2.87 12.99
C TRP A 123 11.69 2.81 11.47
N LYS A 124 11.49 3.94 10.79
CA LYS A 124 11.63 4.01 9.33
C LYS A 124 13.04 3.63 8.89
N GLU A 125 14.05 4.18 9.54
CA GLU A 125 15.44 3.90 9.21
C GLU A 125 15.79 2.44 9.47
N ALA A 126 15.36 1.90 10.62
CA ALA A 126 15.57 0.50 10.95
C ALA A 126 14.89 -0.43 9.95
N PHE A 127 13.66 -0.10 9.54
CA PHE A 127 12.92 -0.88 8.55
C PHE A 127 13.67 -0.94 7.22
N LEU A 128 14.10 0.22 6.71
CA LEU A 128 14.78 0.28 5.41
C LEU A 128 16.15 -0.40 5.44
N LYS A 129 16.87 -0.32 6.56
CA LYS A 129 18.14 -1.04 6.71
C LYS A 129 17.94 -2.55 6.68
N CYS A 130 16.90 -3.05 7.35
CA CYS A 130 16.61 -4.49 7.35
C CYS A 130 16.15 -4.96 5.97
N VAL A 131 15.34 -4.17 5.26
CA VAL A 131 14.93 -4.49 3.88
C VAL A 131 16.16 -4.58 2.98
N ASP A 132 17.08 -3.63 3.08
CA ASP A 132 18.29 -3.60 2.30
C ASP A 132 19.19 -4.80 2.60
N TYR A 133 19.36 -5.12 3.88
CA TYR A 133 20.15 -6.29 4.30
C TYR A 133 19.60 -7.57 3.68
N PHE A 134 18.29 -7.78 3.74
CA PHE A 134 17.66 -8.98 3.19
C PHE A 134 17.70 -9.02 1.67
N ALA A 135 17.70 -7.87 1.00
CA ALA A 135 17.86 -7.83 -0.45
C ALA A 135 19.19 -8.46 -0.87
N PHE A 136 20.26 -8.21 -0.11
CA PHE A 136 21.57 -8.81 -0.35
C PHE A 136 21.61 -10.28 0.06
N ALA A 137 21.00 -10.62 1.20
CA ALA A 137 21.02 -11.98 1.72
C ALA A 137 20.22 -12.96 0.84
N ALA A 138 19.31 -12.47 0.01
CA ALA A 138 18.52 -13.29 -0.91
C ALA A 138 19.31 -13.77 -2.13
N PHE A 139 20.48 -13.22 -2.34
CA PHE A 139 21.39 -13.63 -3.39
C PHE A 139 22.49 -14.54 -2.81
#